data_6df790a709fd38316a13f80a9594b898
#
_entry.id   6df790a709fd38316a13f80a9594b898
#
_cell.length_a   1.000
_cell.length_b   1.000
_cell.length_c   1.000
_cell.angle_alpha   90.00
_cell.angle_beta   90.00
_cell.angle_gamma   90.00
#
_symmetry.space_group_name_H-M   'P 1'
#
loop_
_entity.id
_entity.type
_entity.pdbx_description
1 polymer ?
#
loop_
_entity_poly.entity_id
_entity_poly.type
_entity_poly.pdbx_seq_one_letter_code
_entity_poly.pdbx_strand_id
1 'polypeptide(L)'
;QQRSSAASDVYKRQCQYLIQSYDTAFLKSERADFTAITTWGVFYPEGKIGDEIYSGDEAHLILIDCIKERFDFPELKNEALRLYDYWEPDTVIIEAKASGIPLVQELRRIGIPVNTFSPGKGQDKIARLNSVSPIFQDGRVWVPDNRFGEELMEEVSDFPAGENDDLVDATTLALARFREGGFLTLSSDFTDDEDYYPSDRVYY
;
A
#
# COMPACT_ATOMS: atom_id res chain seq x y z
N GLN A 1 -21.93 3.16 10.04
CA GLN A 1 -21.69 4.51 9.50
C GLN A 1 -21.19 4.35 8.09
N GLN A 2 -21.93 4.86 7.09
CA GLN A 2 -21.48 4.94 5.71
C GLN A 2 -20.27 5.87 5.65
N ARG A 3 -19.05 5.31 5.52
CA ARG A 3 -17.82 6.06 5.30
C ARG A 3 -17.57 6.30 3.80
N SER A 4 -18.60 6.47 3.00
CA SER A 4 -18.45 6.92 1.63
C SER A 4 -18.50 8.43 1.61
N SER A 5 -17.36 9.08 1.41
CA SER A 5 -17.39 10.44 0.93
C SER A 5 -17.52 10.38 -0.59
N ALA A 6 -18.35 11.25 -1.17
CA ALA A 6 -18.45 11.41 -2.63
C ALA A 6 -17.07 11.65 -3.29
N ALA A 7 -16.09 12.12 -2.54
CA ALA A 7 -14.70 12.27 -2.95
C ALA A 7 -14.02 10.92 -3.25
N SER A 8 -14.19 9.90 -2.38
CA SER A 8 -13.59 8.57 -2.59
C SER A 8 -14.10 7.89 -3.87
N ASP A 9 -15.40 8.05 -4.17
CA ASP A 9 -15.97 7.49 -5.41
C ASP A 9 -15.45 8.20 -6.68
N VAL A 10 -15.14 9.49 -6.59
CA VAL A 10 -14.50 10.22 -7.68
C VAL A 10 -13.08 9.73 -7.92
N TYR A 11 -12.30 9.53 -6.86
CA TYR A 11 -10.95 9.01 -6.98
C TYR A 11 -10.91 7.59 -7.52
N LYS A 12 -11.83 6.70 -7.11
CA LYS A 12 -11.94 5.34 -7.65
C LYS A 12 -12.05 5.34 -9.18
N ARG A 13 -12.83 6.27 -9.76
CA ARG A 13 -13.04 6.35 -11.21
C ARG A 13 -11.83 6.83 -12.00
N GLN A 14 -10.89 7.49 -11.35
CA GLN A 14 -9.66 8.00 -11.96
C GLN A 14 -8.49 7.02 -11.83
N CYS A 15 -8.61 6.03 -10.94
CA CYS A 15 -7.57 5.05 -10.73
C CYS A 15 -7.65 3.93 -11.77
N GLN A 16 -6.49 3.56 -12.32
CA GLN A 16 -6.37 2.47 -13.28
C GLN A 16 -6.18 1.11 -12.62
N TYR A 17 -5.77 1.10 -11.36
CA TYR A 17 -5.52 -0.12 -10.59
C TYR A 17 -5.73 0.14 -9.10
N LEU A 18 -6.41 -0.78 -8.43
CA LEU A 18 -6.69 -0.68 -7.00
C LEU A 18 -6.05 -1.83 -6.22
N ILE A 19 -5.44 -1.47 -5.11
CA ILE A 19 -4.88 -2.44 -4.15
C ILE A 19 -5.53 -2.24 -2.79
N GLN A 20 -5.90 -3.35 -2.15
CA GLN A 20 -6.17 -3.40 -0.72
C GLN A 20 -5.07 -4.17 0.00
N SER A 21 -4.49 -3.59 1.02
CA SER A 21 -3.49 -4.22 1.86
C SER A 21 -3.94 -4.32 3.30
N TYR A 22 -3.58 -5.42 3.95
CA TYR A 22 -4.02 -5.78 5.28
C TYR A 22 -2.83 -6.13 6.16
N ASP A 23 -2.65 -5.40 7.25
CA ASP A 23 -1.95 -5.89 8.44
C ASP A 23 -2.98 -6.30 9.48
N THR A 24 -2.96 -7.57 9.89
CA THR A 24 -4.08 -8.16 10.65
C THR A 24 -3.71 -8.52 12.07
N ALA A 25 -4.61 -8.20 13.01
CA ALA A 25 -4.62 -8.72 14.37
C ALA A 25 -6.03 -9.25 14.71
N PHE A 26 -6.13 -10.26 15.58
CA PHE A 26 -7.41 -10.96 15.85
C PHE A 26 -7.95 -10.83 17.24
N LEU A 27 -7.35 -10.04 18.11
CA LEU A 27 -7.79 -9.97 19.49
C LEU A 27 -8.44 -8.63 19.80
N LYS A 28 -9.70 -8.65 20.23
CA LYS A 28 -10.43 -7.49 20.77
C LYS A 28 -10.06 -7.18 22.23
N SER A 29 -8.81 -7.31 22.64
CA SER A 29 -8.40 -6.85 23.96
C SER A 29 -7.84 -5.44 23.87
N GLU A 30 -7.94 -4.66 24.94
CA GLU A 30 -7.33 -3.30 25.00
C GLU A 30 -5.81 -3.31 24.81
N ARG A 31 -5.18 -4.50 24.89
CA ARG A 31 -3.75 -4.73 24.70
C ARG A 31 -3.40 -5.39 23.37
N ALA A 32 -4.40 -5.62 22.50
CA ALA A 32 -4.14 -6.22 21.20
C ALA A 32 -3.79 -5.13 20.18
N ASP A 33 -2.94 -5.51 19.25
CA ASP A 33 -2.60 -4.69 18.09
C ASP A 33 -3.87 -4.40 17.26
N PHE A 34 -3.86 -3.33 16.51
CA PHE A 34 -4.92 -3.01 15.59
C PHE A 34 -4.81 -3.84 14.32
N THR A 35 -5.92 -4.04 13.65
CA THR A 35 -5.92 -4.39 12.23
C THR A 35 -5.96 -3.11 11.43
N ALA A 36 -5.00 -2.97 10.51
CA ALA A 36 -4.96 -1.90 9.53
C ALA A 36 -5.33 -2.42 8.14
N ILE A 37 -6.26 -1.73 7.48
CA ILE A 37 -6.68 -2.00 6.10
C ILE A 37 -6.56 -0.71 5.32
N THR A 38 -5.76 -0.71 4.27
CA THR A 38 -5.60 0.46 3.41
C THR A 38 -5.99 0.13 1.97
N THR A 39 -6.69 1.04 1.31
CA THR A 39 -7.06 0.93 -0.11
C THR A 39 -6.38 2.03 -0.89
N TRP A 40 -5.61 1.64 -1.89
CA TRP A 40 -4.78 2.51 -2.70
C TRP A 40 -5.15 2.42 -4.17
N GLY A 41 -5.05 3.56 -4.86
CA GLY A 41 -5.23 3.61 -6.30
C GLY A 41 -4.00 4.13 -7.04
N VAL A 42 -3.73 3.54 -8.21
CA VAL A 42 -2.75 4.07 -9.17
C VAL A 42 -3.47 5.03 -10.10
N PHE A 43 -2.93 6.23 -10.24
CA PHE A 43 -3.44 7.23 -11.17
C PHE A 43 -2.29 8.01 -11.83
N TYR A 44 -2.60 8.71 -12.90
CA TYR A 44 -1.63 9.49 -13.66
C TYR A 44 -2.10 10.96 -13.66
N PRO A 45 -1.52 11.81 -12.80
CA PRO A 45 -1.90 13.22 -12.74
C PRO A 45 -1.49 13.92 -14.03
N GLU A 46 -2.39 14.77 -14.56
CA GLU A 46 -2.14 15.55 -15.76
C GLU A 46 -2.56 17.02 -15.55
N GLY A 47 -1.77 17.93 -16.08
CA GLY A 47 -2.01 19.35 -16.00
C GLY A 47 -1.47 20.00 -14.73
N LYS A 48 -1.97 21.19 -14.39
CA LYS A 48 -1.51 21.95 -13.22
C LYS A 48 -2.32 21.59 -11.99
N ILE A 49 -1.64 21.07 -10.95
CA ILE A 49 -2.23 20.75 -9.65
C ILE A 49 -1.41 21.48 -8.58
N GLY A 50 -2.02 22.44 -7.87
CA GLY A 50 -1.29 23.34 -7.00
C GLY A 50 -0.27 24.19 -7.77
N ASP A 51 0.98 24.13 -7.37
CA ASP A 51 2.08 24.84 -8.04
C ASP A 51 2.87 23.97 -9.03
N GLU A 52 2.56 22.68 -9.12
CA GLU A 52 3.26 21.70 -9.96
C GLU A 52 2.52 21.41 -11.26
N ILE A 53 3.27 21.01 -12.30
CA ILE A 53 2.76 20.61 -13.60
C ILE A 53 3.11 19.15 -13.85
N TYR A 54 2.08 18.35 -14.10
CA TYR A 54 2.19 16.90 -14.33
C TYR A 54 1.95 16.58 -15.81
N SER A 55 2.75 15.65 -16.35
CA SER A 55 2.70 15.25 -17.76
C SER A 55 1.65 14.18 -18.08
N GLY A 56 1.15 13.47 -17.08
CA GLY A 56 0.30 12.29 -17.26
C GLY A 56 1.05 11.00 -17.55
N ASP A 57 2.37 11.03 -17.60
CA ASP A 57 3.20 9.86 -17.98
C ASP A 57 3.68 9.06 -16.78
N GLU A 58 3.68 9.66 -15.60
CA GLU A 58 4.17 9.04 -14.37
C GLU A 58 3.03 8.56 -13.47
N ALA A 59 3.16 7.33 -13.00
CA ALA A 59 2.21 6.77 -12.05
C ALA A 59 2.41 7.37 -10.65
N HIS A 60 1.31 7.77 -10.03
CA HIS A 60 1.21 8.21 -8.66
C HIS A 60 0.24 7.31 -7.90
N LEU A 61 0.33 7.33 -6.59
CA LEU A 61 -0.48 6.53 -5.68
C LEU A 61 -1.32 7.44 -4.81
N ILE A 62 -2.60 7.13 -4.69
CA ILE A 62 -3.50 7.85 -3.79
C ILE A 62 -4.15 6.90 -2.80
N LEU A 63 -4.09 7.28 -1.52
CA LEU A 63 -4.86 6.63 -0.48
C LEU A 63 -6.34 7.01 -0.63
N ILE A 64 -7.21 6.03 -0.87
CA ILE A 64 -8.64 6.27 -1.06
C ILE A 64 -9.50 5.83 0.12
N ASP A 65 -9.02 4.89 0.92
CA ASP A 65 -9.68 4.47 2.16
C ASP A 65 -8.66 3.90 3.14
N CYS A 66 -8.94 4.07 4.43
CA CYS A 66 -8.09 3.60 5.51
C CYS A 66 -8.93 3.25 6.74
N ILE A 67 -8.73 2.05 7.28
CA ILE A 67 -9.38 1.56 8.48
C ILE A 67 -8.32 1.06 9.45
N LYS A 68 -8.42 1.49 10.70
CA LYS A 68 -7.58 1.01 11.80
C LYS A 68 -8.51 0.73 12.99
N GLU A 69 -8.82 -0.54 13.20
CA GLU A 69 -9.76 -0.97 14.22
C GLU A 69 -9.36 -2.32 14.82
N ARG A 70 -9.89 -2.66 15.98
CA ARG A 70 -9.76 -3.97 16.59
C ARG A 70 -10.95 -4.83 16.23
N PHE A 71 -10.70 -5.91 15.53
CA PHE A 71 -11.72 -6.87 15.10
C PHE A 71 -11.54 -8.21 15.77
N ASP A 72 -12.64 -8.91 16.05
CA ASP A 72 -12.58 -10.36 16.09
C ASP A 72 -12.58 -10.94 14.67
N PHE A 73 -12.30 -12.24 14.54
CA PHE A 73 -12.16 -12.84 13.22
C PHE A 73 -13.45 -12.77 12.36
N PRO A 74 -14.66 -13.04 12.90
CA PRO A 74 -15.91 -12.86 12.16
C PRO A 74 -16.13 -11.45 11.65
N GLU A 75 -15.83 -10.45 12.47
CA GLU A 75 -15.96 -9.04 12.13
C GLU A 75 -14.96 -8.65 11.02
N LEU A 76 -13.69 -9.03 11.20
CA LEU A 76 -12.66 -8.77 10.19
C LEU A 76 -13.03 -9.39 8.84
N LYS A 77 -13.50 -10.64 8.84
CA LYS A 77 -13.96 -11.30 7.62
C LYS A 77 -15.10 -10.53 6.95
N ASN A 78 -16.12 -10.13 7.73
CA ASN A 78 -17.26 -9.38 7.19
C ASN A 78 -16.82 -8.02 6.65
N GLU A 79 -15.91 -7.34 7.34
CA GLU A 79 -15.38 -6.07 6.89
C GLU A 79 -14.55 -6.22 5.61
N ALA A 80 -13.71 -7.24 5.52
CA ALA A 80 -12.94 -7.54 4.31
C ALA A 80 -13.85 -7.80 3.10
N LEU A 81 -14.95 -8.55 3.30
CA LEU A 81 -15.95 -8.78 2.25
C LEU A 81 -16.62 -7.49 1.82
N ARG A 82 -17.08 -6.69 2.79
CA ARG A 82 -17.72 -5.40 2.53
C ARG A 82 -16.81 -4.47 1.73
N LEU A 83 -15.54 -4.39 2.10
CA LEU A 83 -14.56 -3.56 1.41
C LEU A 83 -14.22 -4.08 0.02
N TYR A 84 -14.14 -5.40 -0.13
CA TYR A 84 -13.91 -6.02 -1.42
C TYR A 84 -15.06 -5.74 -2.39
N ASP A 85 -16.30 -5.92 -1.95
CA ASP A 85 -17.49 -5.65 -2.78
C ASP A 85 -17.65 -4.15 -3.10
N TYR A 86 -17.26 -3.28 -2.18
CA TYR A 86 -17.38 -1.83 -2.37
C TYR A 86 -16.29 -1.26 -3.30
N TRP A 87 -15.03 -1.66 -3.07
CA TRP A 87 -13.91 -1.10 -3.80
C TRP A 87 -13.57 -1.87 -5.07
N GLU A 88 -13.95 -3.15 -5.16
CA GLU A 88 -13.61 -4.05 -6.27
C GLU A 88 -12.10 -3.99 -6.62
N PRO A 89 -11.20 -4.22 -5.64
CA PRO A 89 -9.77 -4.07 -5.86
C PRO A 89 -9.25 -5.12 -6.84
N ASP A 90 -8.30 -4.71 -7.68
CA ASP A 90 -7.59 -5.61 -8.60
C ASP A 90 -6.69 -6.59 -7.84
N THR A 91 -6.22 -6.18 -6.69
CA THR A 91 -5.36 -7.00 -5.82
C THR A 91 -5.72 -6.80 -4.35
N VAL A 92 -5.86 -7.92 -3.64
CA VAL A 92 -5.85 -7.97 -2.17
C VAL A 92 -4.54 -8.57 -1.72
N ILE A 93 -3.83 -7.92 -0.80
CA ILE A 93 -2.58 -8.42 -0.23
C ILE A 93 -2.67 -8.48 1.30
N ILE A 94 -2.29 -9.62 1.87
CA ILE A 94 -2.37 -9.87 3.32
C ILE A 94 -1.03 -10.41 3.79
N GLU A 95 -0.49 -9.86 4.87
CA GLU A 95 0.72 -10.41 5.48
C GLU A 95 0.44 -11.81 6.04
N ALA A 96 1.27 -12.79 5.65
CA ALA A 96 1.15 -14.19 6.08
C ALA A 96 1.69 -14.43 7.49
N LYS A 97 1.24 -13.61 8.45
CA LYS A 97 1.41 -13.84 9.89
C LYS A 97 0.36 -14.83 10.39
N ALA A 98 0.50 -15.29 11.63
CA ALA A 98 -0.46 -16.21 12.25
C ALA A 98 -1.90 -15.70 12.19
N SER A 99 -2.09 -14.39 12.30
CA SER A 99 -3.38 -13.69 12.18
C SER A 99 -3.90 -13.59 10.74
N GLY A 100 -3.07 -13.42 9.73
CA GLY A 100 -3.50 -13.25 8.33
C GLY A 100 -3.90 -14.58 7.66
N ILE A 101 -3.28 -15.69 8.02
CA ILE A 101 -3.50 -16.98 7.35
C ILE A 101 -4.97 -17.42 7.33
N PRO A 102 -5.73 -17.38 8.45
CA PRO A 102 -7.14 -17.75 8.42
C PRO A 102 -7.98 -16.85 7.50
N LEU A 103 -7.72 -15.54 7.47
CA LEU A 103 -8.41 -14.61 6.58
C LEU A 103 -8.13 -14.94 5.11
N VAL A 104 -6.88 -15.20 4.75
CA VAL A 104 -6.47 -15.61 3.41
C VAL A 104 -7.22 -16.87 2.98
N GLN A 105 -7.29 -17.88 3.85
CA GLN A 105 -7.98 -19.14 3.55
C GLN A 105 -9.47 -18.92 3.30
N GLU A 106 -10.15 -18.14 4.14
CA GLU A 106 -11.56 -17.85 4.00
C GLU A 106 -11.87 -17.04 2.74
N LEU A 107 -11.11 -15.99 2.45
CA LEU A 107 -11.32 -15.16 1.25
C LEU A 107 -11.09 -15.98 -0.03
N ARG A 108 -10.02 -16.79 -0.08
CA ARG A 108 -9.77 -17.69 -1.22
C ARG A 108 -10.87 -18.74 -1.40
N ARG A 109 -11.42 -19.28 -0.31
CA ARG A 109 -12.49 -20.26 -0.34
C ARG A 109 -13.77 -19.74 -1.01
N ILE A 110 -14.02 -18.46 -0.91
CA ILE A 110 -15.17 -17.78 -1.54
C ILE A 110 -14.85 -17.14 -2.90
N GLY A 111 -13.64 -17.37 -3.42
CA GLY A 111 -13.26 -16.97 -4.77
C GLY A 111 -12.56 -15.62 -4.87
N ILE A 112 -12.24 -14.96 -3.76
CA ILE A 112 -11.47 -13.72 -3.76
C ILE A 112 -9.98 -14.04 -3.95
N PRO A 113 -9.33 -13.52 -5.00
CA PRO A 113 -7.89 -13.71 -5.20
C PRO A 113 -7.10 -12.89 -4.17
N VAL A 114 -6.38 -13.58 -3.29
CA VAL A 114 -5.55 -12.94 -2.27
C VAL A 114 -4.09 -13.30 -2.52
N ASN A 115 -3.25 -12.28 -2.63
CA ASN A 115 -1.80 -12.41 -2.58
C ASN A 115 -1.34 -12.41 -1.12
N THR A 116 -0.37 -13.25 -0.80
CA THR A 116 0.23 -13.30 0.53
C THR A 116 1.63 -12.74 0.48
N PHE A 117 1.93 -11.88 1.44
CA PHE A 117 3.29 -11.41 1.67
C PHE A 117 3.87 -12.15 2.87
N SER A 118 5.07 -12.70 2.71
CA SER A 118 5.83 -13.32 3.81
C SER A 118 7.17 -12.63 3.90
N PRO A 119 7.45 -11.90 4.99
CA PRO A 119 8.74 -11.25 5.15
C PRO A 119 9.89 -12.28 5.11
N GLY A 120 10.89 -12.01 4.31
CA GLY A 120 12.13 -12.81 4.27
C GLY A 120 12.97 -12.61 5.54
N LYS A 121 13.96 -13.49 5.74
CA LYS A 121 14.95 -13.27 6.80
C LYS A 121 15.71 -11.97 6.54
N GLY A 122 15.70 -11.04 7.50
CA GLY A 122 16.38 -9.74 7.41
C GLY A 122 15.52 -8.62 6.80
N GLN A 123 14.28 -8.89 6.43
CA GLN A 123 13.31 -7.87 6.05
C GLN A 123 12.50 -7.45 7.29
N ASP A 124 13.15 -6.72 8.19
CA ASP A 124 12.44 -6.09 9.30
C ASP A 124 11.57 -4.90 8.80
N LYS A 125 10.74 -4.36 9.68
CA LYS A 125 9.82 -3.25 9.35
C LYS A 125 10.56 -2.03 8.81
N ILE A 126 11.73 -1.71 9.38
CA ILE A 126 12.56 -0.56 8.96
C ILE A 126 13.08 -0.78 7.54
N ALA A 127 13.62 -1.97 7.24
CA ALA A 127 14.11 -2.30 5.90
C ALA A 127 12.98 -2.23 4.85
N ARG A 128 11.77 -2.68 5.20
CA ARG A 128 10.59 -2.59 4.33
C ARG A 128 10.20 -1.15 4.05
N LEU A 129 10.09 -0.30 5.08
CA LEU A 129 9.77 1.11 4.88
C LEU A 129 10.85 1.82 4.06
N ASN A 130 12.13 1.54 4.33
CA ASN A 130 13.23 2.11 3.56
C ASN A 130 13.16 1.70 2.07
N SER A 131 12.68 0.51 1.74
CA SER A 131 12.54 0.06 0.36
C SER A 131 11.49 0.84 -0.44
N VAL A 132 10.50 1.43 0.23
CA VAL A 132 9.43 2.23 -0.40
C VAL A 132 9.56 3.73 -0.14
N SER A 133 10.48 4.15 0.74
CA SER A 133 10.67 5.57 1.06
C SER A 133 10.99 6.45 -0.15
N PRO A 134 11.69 5.98 -1.21
CA PRO A 134 11.88 6.78 -2.41
C PRO A 134 10.57 7.20 -3.09
N ILE A 135 9.51 6.39 -2.98
CA ILE A 135 8.20 6.73 -3.56
C ILE A 135 7.60 7.98 -2.87
N PHE A 136 7.80 8.10 -1.56
CA PHE A 136 7.42 9.30 -0.80
C PHE A 136 8.31 10.49 -1.15
N GLN A 137 9.64 10.27 -1.26
CA GLN A 137 10.61 11.33 -1.58
C GLN A 137 10.37 11.92 -2.97
N ASP A 138 9.96 11.10 -3.94
CA ASP A 138 9.62 11.54 -5.30
C ASP A 138 8.25 12.24 -5.38
N GLY A 139 7.55 12.45 -4.24
CA GLY A 139 6.24 13.09 -4.22
C GLY A 139 5.12 12.28 -4.88
N ARG A 140 5.31 10.97 -5.05
CA ARG A 140 4.36 10.10 -5.76
C ARG A 140 3.26 9.52 -4.88
N VAL A 141 3.30 9.75 -3.56
CA VAL A 141 2.27 9.30 -2.62
C VAL A 141 1.35 10.46 -2.28
N TRP A 142 0.08 10.30 -2.58
CA TRP A 142 -0.96 11.28 -2.31
C TRP A 142 -1.86 10.78 -1.20
N VAL A 143 -2.13 11.65 -0.26
CA VAL A 143 -2.97 11.35 0.91
C VAL A 143 -4.06 12.42 0.99
N PRO A 144 -5.34 12.04 1.16
CA PRO A 144 -6.41 13.02 1.25
C PRO A 144 -6.30 13.85 2.53
N ASP A 145 -6.66 15.13 2.42
CA ASP A 145 -6.76 16.06 3.55
C ASP A 145 -8.01 15.74 4.37
N ASN A 146 -7.92 14.69 5.17
CA ASN A 146 -8.98 14.23 6.06
C ASN A 146 -8.40 13.42 7.23
N ARG A 147 -9.26 13.05 8.18
CA ARG A 147 -8.84 12.40 9.43
C ARG A 147 -7.99 11.13 9.22
N PHE A 148 -8.36 10.24 8.32
CA PHE A 148 -7.59 9.01 8.12
C PHE A 148 -6.27 9.25 7.38
N GLY A 149 -6.22 10.27 6.52
CA GLY A 149 -4.99 10.70 5.89
C GLY A 149 -4.02 11.31 6.89
N GLU A 150 -4.50 12.17 7.79
CA GLU A 150 -3.72 12.71 8.89
C GLU A 150 -3.18 11.60 9.80
N GLU A 151 -4.04 10.64 10.21
CA GLU A 151 -3.64 9.50 11.06
C GLU A 151 -2.53 8.65 10.41
N LEU A 152 -2.62 8.37 9.11
CA LEU A 152 -1.57 7.69 8.38
C LEU A 152 -0.25 8.48 8.39
N MET A 153 -0.33 9.78 8.08
CA MET A 153 0.88 10.62 7.99
C MET A 153 1.56 10.80 9.35
N GLU A 154 0.80 10.90 10.43
CA GLU A 154 1.33 10.91 11.80
C GLU A 154 2.09 9.62 12.09
N GLU A 155 1.47 8.45 11.83
CA GLU A 155 2.09 7.15 12.11
C GLU A 155 3.36 6.90 11.27
N VAL A 156 3.34 7.28 9.98
CA VAL A 156 4.53 7.21 9.11
C VAL A 156 5.65 8.14 9.59
N SER A 157 5.31 9.34 10.05
CA SER A 157 6.30 10.34 10.52
C SER A 157 6.93 9.94 11.85
N ASP A 158 6.16 9.30 12.74
CA ASP A 158 6.61 8.89 14.06
C ASP A 158 7.38 7.55 14.04
N PHE A 159 7.26 6.79 12.96
CA PHE A 159 7.95 5.50 12.84
C PHE A 159 9.48 5.67 12.79
N PRO A 160 10.28 4.85 13.50
CA PRO A 160 9.90 3.66 14.28
C PRO A 160 9.64 3.93 15.78
N ALA A 161 9.55 5.18 16.22
CA ALA A 161 9.43 5.55 17.63
C ALA A 161 7.98 5.67 18.12
N GLY A 162 7.00 5.63 17.21
CA GLY A 162 5.58 5.70 17.49
C GLY A 162 5.05 4.51 18.30
N GLU A 163 3.91 4.69 18.96
CA GLU A 163 3.24 3.62 19.73
C GLU A 163 2.61 2.55 18.82
N ASN A 164 2.23 2.92 17.62
CA ASN A 164 1.59 2.05 16.63
C ASN A 164 2.36 2.10 15.31
N ASP A 165 2.33 1.01 14.58
CA ASP A 165 2.93 0.88 13.25
C ASP A 165 2.07 0.06 12.27
N ASP A 166 0.81 -0.19 12.63
CA ASP A 166 -0.10 -1.02 11.85
C ASP A 166 -0.42 -0.41 10.48
N LEU A 167 -0.63 0.93 10.42
CA LEU A 167 -0.85 1.65 9.16
C LEU A 167 0.44 1.72 8.33
N VAL A 168 1.60 1.85 8.97
CA VAL A 168 2.91 1.81 8.28
C VAL A 168 3.10 0.45 7.63
N ASP A 169 2.83 -0.65 8.35
CA ASP A 169 2.96 -2.01 7.81
C ASP A 169 2.01 -2.24 6.63
N ALA A 170 0.72 -1.91 6.76
CA ALA A 170 -0.25 -2.04 5.68
C ALA A 170 0.13 -1.19 4.45
N THR A 171 0.55 0.06 4.66
CA THR A 171 0.98 0.96 3.59
C THR A 171 2.21 0.42 2.87
N THR A 172 3.22 -0.03 3.62
CA THR A 172 4.45 -0.57 3.06
C THR A 172 4.18 -1.78 2.16
N LEU A 173 3.23 -2.66 2.54
CA LEU A 173 2.80 -3.78 1.71
C LEU A 173 2.20 -3.32 0.38
N ALA A 174 1.33 -2.31 0.41
CA ALA A 174 0.72 -1.77 -0.81
C ALA A 174 1.78 -1.15 -1.74
N LEU A 175 2.64 -0.28 -1.20
CA LEU A 175 3.65 0.43 -1.99
C LEU A 175 4.70 -0.54 -2.57
N ALA A 176 5.13 -1.54 -1.81
CA ALA A 176 6.02 -2.60 -2.32
C ALA A 176 5.38 -3.35 -3.49
N ARG A 177 4.08 -3.67 -3.40
CA ARG A 177 3.35 -4.35 -4.47
C ARG A 177 3.25 -3.51 -5.75
N PHE A 178 3.06 -2.19 -5.64
CA PHE A 178 3.06 -1.31 -6.82
C PHE A 178 4.43 -1.28 -7.50
N ARG A 179 5.51 -1.24 -6.73
CA ARG A 179 6.87 -1.29 -7.25
C ARG A 179 7.16 -2.63 -7.94
N GLU A 180 6.88 -3.75 -7.28
CA GLU A 180 7.04 -5.10 -7.84
C GLU A 180 6.15 -5.35 -9.06
N GLY A 181 4.98 -4.74 -9.11
CA GLY A 181 4.04 -4.82 -10.22
C GLY A 181 4.45 -4.04 -11.47
N GLY A 182 5.54 -3.29 -11.42
CA GLY A 182 6.04 -2.50 -12.54
C GLY A 182 5.23 -1.22 -12.81
N PHE A 183 4.36 -0.81 -11.89
CA PHE A 183 3.62 0.46 -12.01
C PHE A 183 4.50 1.68 -11.71
N LEU A 184 5.54 1.49 -10.89
CA LEU A 184 6.46 2.54 -10.48
C LEU A 184 7.87 2.18 -10.94
N THR A 185 8.44 3.08 -11.73
CA THR A 185 9.87 3.09 -12.03
C THR A 185 10.46 4.30 -11.30
N LEU A 186 11.43 4.08 -10.44
CA LEU A 186 12.09 5.13 -9.67
C LEU A 186 13.36 5.58 -10.40
N SER A 187 13.75 6.84 -10.20
CA SER A 187 15.02 7.36 -10.72
C SER A 187 16.22 6.54 -10.25
N SER A 188 16.13 5.97 -9.05
CA SER A 188 17.14 5.06 -8.50
C SER A 188 17.25 3.71 -9.22
N ASP A 189 16.25 3.31 -9.98
CA ASP A 189 16.25 2.04 -10.70
C ASP A 189 17.11 2.11 -11.99
N PHE A 190 17.52 3.32 -12.40
CA PHE A 190 18.32 3.57 -13.62
C PHE A 190 19.81 3.80 -13.36
N THR A 191 20.29 3.76 -12.11
CA THR A 191 21.66 4.19 -11.78
C THR A 191 22.74 3.12 -11.89
N ASP A 192 22.42 1.87 -12.25
CA ASP A 192 23.41 0.77 -12.23
C ASP A 192 23.92 0.31 -13.60
N ASP A 193 23.54 0.93 -14.74
CA ASP A 193 23.93 0.44 -16.07
C ASP A 193 24.91 1.35 -16.86
N GLU A 194 25.50 2.40 -16.28
CA GLU A 194 26.41 3.29 -17.03
C GLU A 194 27.89 2.90 -17.01
N ASP A 195 28.32 1.78 -16.45
CA ASP A 195 29.73 1.36 -16.42
C ASP A 195 30.08 0.12 -17.30
N TYR A 196 29.26 -0.22 -18.30
CA TYR A 196 29.71 -1.21 -19.29
C TYR A 196 30.33 -0.54 -20.53
N TYR A 197 31.59 -0.13 -20.43
CA TYR A 197 32.44 0.08 -21.61
C TYR A 197 32.92 -1.27 -22.14
N PRO A 198 32.53 -1.71 -23.34
CA PRO A 198 33.16 -2.84 -23.96
C PRO A 198 34.60 -2.46 -24.29
N SER A 199 35.57 -3.10 -23.63
CA SER A 199 36.97 -2.99 -23.98
C SER A 199 37.16 -3.48 -25.42
N ASP A 200 37.63 -2.58 -26.28
CA ASP A 200 38.09 -2.88 -27.62
C ASP A 200 39.10 -4.03 -27.61
N ARG A 201 38.66 -5.20 -28.02
CA ARG A 201 39.59 -6.28 -28.39
C ARG A 201 40.07 -6.02 -29.80
N VAL A 202 41.25 -5.40 -29.90
CA VAL A 202 42.04 -5.39 -31.13
C VAL A 202 42.55 -6.81 -31.34
N TYR A 203 42.11 -7.46 -32.41
CA TYR A 203 42.72 -8.67 -32.92
C TYR A 203 43.84 -8.28 -33.93
N TYR A 204 45.05 -8.74 -33.65
CA TYR A 204 46.12 -8.85 -34.63
C TYR A 204 46.06 -10.26 -35.25
#